data_ad5ccb7133e19da254ae8dfb63ae22bb
#
_entry.id   ad5ccb7133e19da254ae8dfb63ae22bb
#
_cell.length_a   1.000
_cell.length_b   1.000
_cell.length_c   1.000
_cell.angle_alpha   90.00
_cell.angle_beta   90.00
_cell.angle_gamma   90.00
#
_symmetry.space_group_name_H-M   'P 1'
#
loop_
_entity.id
_entity.type
_entity.pdbx_description
1 polymer ?
#
loop_
_entity_poly.entity_id
_entity_poly.type
_entity_poly.pdbx_seq_one_letter_code
_entity_poly.pdbx_strand_id
1 'polypeptide(L)'
;MNEMAGRHLVLVGLMGVGKTTVGEVLARRLGRELVDSDLRIEALTGRTVKQILDADGVAEMRRAEAAALFDGLADEQPRVIAAAAGVVLDPDNRERLNASDAEVVWLTADPAVLAPRTATRAHRPWLDDDAVGTLRDMQDERAPLYREVADRIVA
;
A
#
# COMPACT_ATOMS: atom_id res chain seq x y z
N MET A 1 -8.73 23.35 14.74
CA MET A 1 -8.01 23.08 13.49
C MET A 1 -7.65 21.61 13.41
N ASN A 2 -7.91 20.99 12.28
CA ASN A 2 -7.63 19.57 12.11
C ASN A 2 -6.12 19.37 11.88
N GLU A 3 -5.45 18.62 12.78
CA GLU A 3 -4.02 18.33 12.69
C GLU A 3 -3.63 17.66 11.36
N MET A 4 -4.60 16.99 10.73
CA MET A 4 -4.42 16.31 9.44
C MET A 4 -4.47 17.24 8.24
N ALA A 5 -4.85 18.50 8.39
CA ALA A 5 -5.17 19.38 7.26
C ALA A 5 -4.02 19.65 6.29
N GLY A 6 -2.77 19.56 6.73
CA GLY A 6 -1.59 19.75 5.88
C GLY A 6 -0.77 18.50 5.64
N ARG A 7 -1.21 17.34 6.11
CA ARG A 7 -0.42 16.09 6.09
C ARG A 7 -1.01 15.10 5.09
N HIS A 8 -0.13 14.38 4.41
CA HIS A 8 -0.55 13.21 3.63
C HIS A 8 -1.08 12.12 4.56
N LEU A 9 -2.06 11.37 4.08
CA LEU A 9 -2.59 10.18 4.75
C LEU A 9 -2.17 8.95 3.93
N VAL A 10 -1.38 8.07 4.51
CA VAL A 10 -0.87 6.87 3.84
C VAL A 10 -1.58 5.65 4.43
N LEU A 11 -2.18 4.83 3.56
CA LEU A 11 -2.81 3.57 3.95
C LEU A 11 -1.86 2.43 3.61
N VAL A 12 -1.52 1.62 4.61
CA VAL A 12 -0.70 0.43 4.45
C VAL A 12 -1.48 -0.80 4.92
N GLY A 13 -1.07 -1.97 4.50
CA GLY A 13 -1.70 -3.23 4.87
C GLY A 13 -1.62 -4.25 3.74
N LEU A 14 -2.03 -5.47 4.03
CA LEU A 14 -2.01 -6.55 3.06
C LEU A 14 -2.94 -6.30 1.89
N MET A 15 -2.66 -6.98 0.78
CA MET A 15 -3.54 -6.99 -0.38
C MET A 15 -4.94 -7.48 0.00
N GLY A 16 -5.96 -6.85 -0.57
CA GLY A 16 -7.35 -7.19 -0.31
C GLY A 16 -7.96 -6.60 0.96
N VAL A 17 -7.19 -5.89 1.78
CA VAL A 17 -7.70 -5.30 3.03
C VAL A 17 -8.63 -4.10 2.79
N GLY A 18 -8.60 -3.53 1.59
CA GLY A 18 -9.50 -2.44 1.20
C GLY A 18 -8.85 -1.06 1.16
N LYS A 19 -7.52 -0.99 0.99
CA LYS A 19 -6.81 0.29 0.94
C LYS A 19 -7.37 1.25 -0.11
N THR A 20 -7.62 0.77 -1.32
CA THR A 20 -8.17 1.61 -2.39
C THR A 20 -9.60 2.04 -2.06
N THR A 21 -10.45 1.12 -1.62
CA THR A 21 -11.86 1.41 -1.28
C THR A 21 -11.95 2.41 -0.13
N VAL A 22 -11.22 2.17 0.94
CA VAL A 22 -11.15 3.09 2.09
C VAL A 22 -10.54 4.43 1.66
N GLY A 23 -9.50 4.37 0.85
CA GLY A 23 -8.84 5.55 0.32
C GLY A 23 -9.76 6.45 -0.49
N GLU A 24 -10.61 5.86 -1.34
CA GLU A 24 -11.61 6.61 -2.11
C GLU A 24 -12.61 7.36 -1.21
N VAL A 25 -13.08 6.69 -0.17
CA VAL A 25 -14.01 7.29 0.79
C VAL A 25 -13.35 8.45 1.55
N LEU A 26 -12.14 8.21 2.04
CA LEU A 26 -11.38 9.23 2.78
C LEU A 26 -11.03 10.43 1.89
N ALA A 27 -10.61 10.17 0.66
CA ALA A 27 -10.29 11.24 -0.29
C ALA A 27 -11.48 12.15 -0.53
N ARG A 28 -12.66 11.58 -0.74
CA ARG A 28 -13.88 12.36 -0.90
C ARG A 28 -14.23 13.18 0.35
N ARG A 29 -14.14 12.56 1.52
CA ARG A 29 -14.49 13.23 2.79
C ARG A 29 -13.51 14.35 3.14
N LEU A 30 -12.26 14.20 2.78
CA LEU A 30 -11.20 15.17 3.06
C LEU A 30 -11.03 16.20 1.93
N GLY A 31 -11.73 16.04 0.82
CA GLY A 31 -11.56 16.90 -0.36
C GLY A 31 -10.17 16.78 -0.97
N ARG A 32 -9.61 15.55 -1.00
CA ARG A 32 -8.27 15.26 -1.51
C ARG A 32 -8.32 14.31 -2.68
N GLU A 33 -7.26 14.28 -3.49
CA GLU A 33 -7.09 13.26 -4.50
C GLU A 33 -6.53 11.98 -3.89
N LEU A 34 -6.97 10.85 -4.42
CA LEU A 34 -6.40 9.54 -4.09
C LEU A 34 -5.22 9.25 -5.01
N VAL A 35 -4.12 8.83 -4.42
CA VAL A 35 -2.98 8.23 -5.13
C VAL A 35 -3.06 6.73 -4.92
N ASP A 36 -3.53 5.99 -5.92
CA ASP A 36 -3.50 4.53 -5.90
C ASP A 36 -2.17 4.06 -6.49
N SER A 37 -1.49 3.17 -5.77
CA SER A 37 -0.15 2.71 -6.14
C SER A 37 -0.10 2.13 -7.55
N ASP A 38 -1.00 1.21 -7.88
CA ASP A 38 -0.99 0.53 -9.19
C ASP A 38 -1.21 1.53 -10.34
N LEU A 39 -2.15 2.45 -10.18
CA LEU A 39 -2.43 3.47 -11.19
C LEU A 39 -1.28 4.47 -11.32
N ARG A 40 -0.65 4.81 -10.20
CA ARG A 40 0.50 5.73 -10.22
C ARG A 40 1.71 5.08 -10.90
N ILE A 41 1.96 3.80 -10.66
CA ILE A 41 3.01 3.04 -11.35
C ILE A 41 2.78 3.08 -12.85
N GLU A 42 1.56 2.83 -13.29
CA GLU A 42 1.22 2.87 -14.71
C GLU A 42 1.43 4.26 -15.31
N ALA A 43 1.06 5.32 -14.58
CA ALA A 43 1.27 6.70 -15.02
C ALA A 43 2.76 7.06 -15.11
N LEU A 44 3.59 6.57 -14.18
CA LEU A 44 5.02 6.88 -14.14
C LEU A 44 5.84 6.06 -15.15
N THR A 45 5.46 4.82 -15.40
CA THR A 45 6.27 3.87 -16.17
C THR A 45 5.70 3.53 -17.55
N GLY A 46 4.42 3.80 -17.77
CA GLY A 46 3.72 3.33 -18.99
C GLY A 46 3.40 1.84 -18.96
N ARG A 47 3.64 1.15 -17.84
CA ARG A 47 3.41 -0.29 -17.68
C ARG A 47 2.60 -0.57 -16.42
N THR A 48 1.80 -1.64 -16.46
CA THR A 48 1.12 -2.13 -15.26
C THR A 48 2.08 -2.85 -14.32
N VAL A 49 1.69 -3.00 -13.06
CA VAL A 49 2.46 -3.80 -12.08
C VAL A 49 2.72 -5.21 -12.59
N LYS A 50 1.70 -5.85 -13.18
CA LYS A 50 1.84 -7.19 -13.76
C LYS A 50 2.88 -7.23 -14.88
N GLN A 51 2.86 -6.24 -15.78
CA GLN A 51 3.83 -6.16 -16.87
C GLN A 51 5.26 -6.02 -16.34
N ILE A 52 5.46 -5.21 -15.31
CA ILE A 52 6.77 -5.03 -14.69
C ILE A 52 7.23 -6.34 -14.03
N LEU A 53 6.34 -6.97 -13.26
CA LEU A 53 6.64 -8.23 -12.59
C LEU A 53 7.03 -9.32 -13.60
N ASP A 54 6.25 -9.49 -14.67
CA ASP A 54 6.46 -10.53 -15.66
C ASP A 54 7.74 -10.30 -16.49
N ALA A 55 8.04 -9.04 -16.82
CA ALA A 55 9.19 -8.71 -17.66
C ALA A 55 10.49 -8.56 -16.87
N ASP A 56 10.46 -7.92 -15.71
CA ASP A 56 11.65 -7.46 -15.01
C ASP A 56 11.80 -8.06 -13.59
N GLY A 57 10.79 -8.77 -13.09
CA GLY A 57 10.87 -9.49 -11.82
C GLY A 57 10.43 -8.68 -10.60
N VAL A 58 10.47 -9.35 -9.43
CA VAL A 58 9.96 -8.82 -8.15
C VAL A 58 10.73 -7.58 -7.70
N ALA A 59 12.06 -7.59 -7.82
CA ALA A 59 12.88 -6.46 -7.37
C ALA A 59 12.50 -5.16 -8.11
N GLU A 60 12.28 -5.23 -9.41
CA GLU A 60 11.87 -4.05 -10.19
C GLU A 60 10.46 -3.62 -9.82
N MET A 61 9.54 -4.57 -9.61
CA MET A 61 8.19 -4.27 -9.13
C MET A 61 8.26 -3.51 -7.78
N ARG A 62 9.11 -3.96 -6.85
CA ARG A 62 9.28 -3.30 -5.54
C ARG A 62 9.83 -1.88 -5.69
N ARG A 63 10.76 -1.67 -6.61
CA ARG A 63 11.29 -0.32 -6.91
C ARG A 63 10.18 0.59 -7.43
N ALA A 64 9.34 0.08 -8.33
CA ALA A 64 8.22 0.85 -8.88
C ALA A 64 7.20 1.20 -7.79
N GLU A 65 6.90 0.27 -6.90
CA GLU A 65 5.98 0.49 -5.77
C GLU A 65 6.52 1.59 -4.82
N ALA A 66 7.82 1.56 -4.52
CA ALA A 66 8.45 2.58 -3.70
C ALA A 66 8.43 3.95 -4.39
N ALA A 67 8.75 3.98 -5.69
CA ALA A 67 8.73 5.22 -6.47
C ALA A 67 7.34 5.87 -6.49
N ALA A 68 6.30 5.06 -6.64
CA ALA A 68 4.91 5.55 -6.63
C ALA A 68 4.53 6.16 -5.27
N LEU A 69 4.91 5.50 -4.17
CA LEU A 69 4.66 6.00 -2.82
C LEU A 69 5.34 7.35 -2.60
N PHE A 70 6.62 7.44 -2.90
CA PHE A 70 7.39 8.65 -2.63
C PHE A 70 7.08 9.79 -3.61
N ASP A 71 6.67 9.47 -4.83
CA ASP A 71 6.12 10.46 -5.75
C ASP A 71 4.85 11.11 -5.16
N GLY A 72 3.97 10.30 -4.60
CA GLY A 72 2.77 10.80 -3.92
C GLY A 72 3.10 11.67 -2.71
N LEU A 73 4.06 11.24 -1.90
CA LEU A 73 4.51 11.99 -0.71
C LEU A 73 5.21 13.31 -1.04
N ALA A 74 5.78 13.43 -2.24
CA ALA A 74 6.44 14.64 -2.69
C ALA A 74 5.46 15.72 -3.16
N ASP A 75 4.19 15.41 -3.32
CA ASP A 75 3.19 16.38 -3.74
C ASP A 75 2.99 17.45 -2.67
N GLU A 76 2.90 18.70 -3.07
CA GLU A 76 2.66 19.81 -2.16
C GLU A 76 1.24 19.81 -1.61
N GLN A 77 0.29 19.28 -2.37
CA GLN A 77 -1.09 19.16 -1.93
C GLN A 77 -1.25 17.88 -1.10
N PRO A 78 -1.94 17.93 0.06
CA PRO A 78 -2.19 16.73 0.86
C PRO A 78 -2.99 15.69 0.07
N ARG A 79 -2.50 14.45 0.05
CA ARG A 79 -3.11 13.33 -0.68
C ARG A 79 -3.55 12.23 0.28
N VAL A 80 -4.45 11.39 -0.18
CA VAL A 80 -4.67 10.07 0.40
C VAL A 80 -3.92 9.08 -0.49
N ILE A 81 -3.01 8.32 0.07
CA ILE A 81 -2.12 7.42 -0.68
C ILE A 81 -2.40 5.98 -0.25
N ALA A 82 -2.89 5.16 -1.18
CA ALA A 82 -3.03 3.73 -0.97
C ALA A 82 -1.75 3.05 -1.44
N ALA A 83 -0.87 2.72 -0.50
CA ALA A 83 0.45 2.13 -0.78
C ALA A 83 0.34 0.65 -1.12
N ALA A 84 1.28 0.15 -1.91
CA ALA A 84 1.38 -1.28 -2.19
C ALA A 84 1.69 -2.06 -0.90
N ALA A 85 1.16 -3.28 -0.81
CA ALA A 85 1.30 -4.12 0.39
C ALA A 85 2.75 -4.36 0.81
N GLY A 86 3.66 -4.45 -0.15
CA GLY A 86 5.06 -4.79 0.09
C GLY A 86 6.00 -3.63 0.36
N VAL A 87 5.51 -2.38 0.41
CA VAL A 87 6.41 -1.23 0.60
C VAL A 87 7.17 -1.27 1.93
N VAL A 88 6.61 -1.91 2.95
CA VAL A 88 7.25 -2.00 4.27
C VAL A 88 8.38 -3.01 4.34
N LEU A 89 8.55 -3.85 3.32
CA LEU A 89 9.61 -4.87 3.32
C LEU A 89 11.02 -4.27 3.24
N ASP A 90 11.16 -3.12 2.57
CA ASP A 90 12.45 -2.44 2.45
C ASP A 90 12.67 -1.52 3.65
N PRO A 91 13.77 -1.71 4.41
CA PRO A 91 14.09 -0.84 5.55
C PRO A 91 14.23 0.63 5.17
N ASP A 92 14.73 0.94 3.98
CA ASP A 92 14.86 2.32 3.51
C ASP A 92 13.48 2.99 3.34
N ASN A 93 12.50 2.23 2.86
CA ASN A 93 11.13 2.74 2.76
C ASN A 93 10.53 3.04 4.13
N ARG A 94 10.76 2.15 5.11
CA ARG A 94 10.28 2.37 6.47
C ARG A 94 10.92 3.61 7.09
N GLU A 95 12.22 3.77 6.92
CA GLU A 95 12.93 4.95 7.43
C GLU A 95 12.40 6.24 6.82
N ARG A 96 12.16 6.26 5.51
CA ARG A 96 11.62 7.43 4.82
C ARG A 96 10.20 7.75 5.25
N LEU A 97 9.35 6.73 5.44
CA LEU A 97 8.00 6.93 5.96
C LEU A 97 8.02 7.51 7.37
N ASN A 98 8.88 6.97 8.24
CA ASN A 98 9.01 7.48 9.62
C ASN A 98 9.58 8.90 9.66
N ALA A 99 10.43 9.26 8.73
CA ALA A 99 10.99 10.61 8.64
C ALA A 99 10.00 11.61 8.04
N SER A 100 8.96 11.14 7.34
CA SER A 100 7.93 12.01 6.77
C SER A 100 6.96 12.45 7.88
N ASP A 101 6.23 13.53 7.63
CA ASP A 101 5.17 13.98 8.54
C ASP A 101 3.79 13.38 8.18
N ALA A 102 3.75 12.41 7.27
CA ALA A 102 2.50 11.74 6.89
C ALA A 102 1.88 11.00 8.06
N GLU A 103 0.55 10.98 8.10
CA GLU A 103 -0.18 10.08 8.99
C GLU A 103 -0.27 8.72 8.31
N VAL A 104 0.28 7.69 8.92
CA VAL A 104 0.28 6.33 8.37
C VAL A 104 -0.74 5.49 9.13
N VAL A 105 -1.69 4.92 8.40
CA VAL A 105 -2.74 4.06 8.95
C VAL A 105 -2.58 2.65 8.40
N TRP A 106 -2.43 1.68 9.30
CA TRP A 106 -2.39 0.28 8.95
C TRP A 106 -3.80 -0.30 9.03
N LEU A 107 -4.31 -0.74 7.86
CA LEU A 107 -5.57 -1.48 7.78
C LEU A 107 -5.27 -2.97 7.90
N THR A 108 -5.91 -3.63 8.85
CA THR A 108 -5.70 -5.06 9.11
C THR A 108 -7.02 -5.81 9.05
N ALA A 109 -6.98 -7.09 8.63
CA ALA A 109 -8.12 -7.99 8.61
C ALA A 109 -7.62 -9.43 8.72
N ASP A 110 -8.50 -10.35 9.13
CA ASP A 110 -8.17 -11.77 9.19
C ASP A 110 -7.81 -12.29 7.78
N PRO A 111 -6.73 -13.07 7.63
CA PRO A 111 -6.36 -13.68 6.34
C PRO A 111 -7.49 -14.45 5.67
N ALA A 112 -8.37 -15.09 6.45
CA ALA A 112 -9.54 -15.80 5.92
C ALA A 112 -10.53 -14.85 5.23
N VAL A 113 -10.60 -13.58 5.66
CA VAL A 113 -11.41 -12.54 5.00
C VAL A 113 -10.73 -12.03 3.73
N LEU A 114 -9.39 -11.93 3.76
CA LEU A 114 -8.61 -11.39 2.65
C LEU A 114 -8.51 -12.36 1.46
N ALA A 115 -8.43 -13.65 1.72
CA ALA A 115 -8.18 -14.65 0.68
C ALA A 115 -9.19 -14.61 -0.47
N PRO A 116 -10.52 -14.58 -0.21
CA PRO A 116 -11.48 -14.48 -1.32
C PRO A 116 -11.37 -13.19 -2.13
N ARG A 117 -10.99 -12.10 -1.48
CA ARG A 117 -10.83 -10.80 -2.13
C ARG A 117 -9.64 -10.73 -3.07
N THR A 118 -8.62 -11.58 -2.84
CA THR A 118 -7.39 -11.59 -3.64
C THR A 118 -7.41 -12.62 -4.76
N ALA A 119 -8.37 -13.56 -4.74
CA ALA A 119 -8.43 -14.68 -5.67
C ALA A 119 -8.51 -14.27 -7.15
N THR A 120 -9.02 -13.07 -7.45
CA THR A 120 -9.17 -12.55 -8.81
C THR A 120 -8.00 -11.67 -9.25
N ARG A 121 -6.98 -11.51 -8.43
CA ARG A 121 -5.84 -10.61 -8.70
C ARG A 121 -4.74 -11.35 -9.45
N ALA A 122 -4.72 -11.23 -10.78
CA ALA A 122 -3.83 -11.96 -11.67
C ALA A 122 -2.33 -11.72 -11.44
N HIS A 123 -1.94 -10.60 -10.83
CA HIS A 123 -0.55 -10.28 -10.56
C HIS A 123 -0.03 -10.79 -9.21
N ARG A 124 -0.74 -11.76 -8.61
CA ARG A 124 -0.37 -12.33 -7.31
C ARG A 124 -0.26 -13.86 -7.40
N PRO A 125 0.68 -14.37 -8.21
CA PRO A 125 0.79 -15.83 -8.44
C PRO A 125 1.12 -16.63 -7.17
N TRP A 126 1.72 -15.98 -6.18
CA TRP A 126 2.05 -16.60 -4.89
C TRP A 126 0.83 -16.93 -4.02
N LEU A 127 -0.37 -16.53 -4.45
CA LEU A 127 -1.61 -16.82 -3.72
C LEU A 127 -2.40 -17.99 -4.31
N ASP A 128 -1.87 -18.69 -5.35
CA ASP A 128 -2.65 -19.63 -6.15
C ASP A 128 -3.06 -20.89 -5.39
N ASP A 129 -2.17 -21.51 -4.58
CA ASP A 129 -2.42 -22.82 -3.98
C ASP A 129 -3.08 -22.77 -2.59
N ASP A 130 -2.57 -21.94 -1.68
CA ASP A 130 -3.10 -21.81 -0.32
C ASP A 130 -3.13 -20.32 0.06
N ALA A 131 -4.15 -19.62 -0.40
CA ALA A 131 -4.26 -18.18 -0.20
C ALA A 131 -4.35 -17.80 1.29
N VAL A 132 -5.10 -18.56 2.10
CA VAL A 132 -5.24 -18.26 3.54
C VAL A 132 -3.91 -18.44 4.25
N GLY A 133 -3.24 -19.57 4.03
CA GLY A 133 -1.94 -19.86 4.63
C GLY A 133 -0.87 -18.84 4.21
N THR A 134 -0.81 -18.53 2.92
CA THR A 134 0.13 -17.54 2.38
C THR A 134 -0.10 -16.16 2.99
N LEU A 135 -1.34 -15.70 3.07
CA LEU A 135 -1.68 -14.41 3.66
C LEU A 135 -1.38 -14.38 5.16
N ARG A 136 -1.60 -15.50 5.86
CA ARG A 136 -1.26 -15.61 7.29
C ARG A 136 0.24 -15.48 7.50
N ASP A 137 1.04 -16.17 6.71
CA ASP A 137 2.50 -16.07 6.77
C ASP A 137 2.97 -14.65 6.45
N MET A 138 2.40 -14.03 5.43
CA MET A 138 2.70 -12.65 5.08
C MET A 138 2.34 -11.69 6.21
N GLN A 139 1.20 -11.89 6.85
CA GLN A 139 0.77 -11.06 7.98
C GLN A 139 1.71 -11.21 9.15
N ASP A 140 2.08 -12.45 9.51
CA ASP A 140 3.00 -12.71 10.62
C ASP A 140 4.37 -12.08 10.36
N GLU A 141 4.88 -12.18 9.14
CA GLU A 141 6.15 -11.60 8.74
C GLU A 141 6.11 -10.06 8.72
N ARG A 142 5.02 -9.49 8.20
CA ARG A 142 4.91 -8.06 7.93
C ARG A 142 4.32 -7.25 9.07
N ALA A 143 3.59 -7.88 10.00
CA ALA A 143 2.94 -7.16 11.09
C ALA A 143 3.91 -6.27 11.90
N PRO A 144 5.11 -6.75 12.29
CA PRO A 144 6.07 -5.88 12.97
C PRO A 144 6.52 -4.69 12.10
N LEU A 145 6.60 -4.90 10.79
CA LEU A 145 7.03 -3.86 9.84
C LEU A 145 5.94 -2.80 9.64
N TYR A 146 4.69 -3.22 9.56
CA TYR A 146 3.56 -2.28 9.54
C TYR A 146 3.49 -1.47 10.82
N ARG A 147 3.68 -2.11 11.99
CA ARG A 147 3.67 -1.40 13.28
C ARG A 147 4.77 -0.37 13.38
N GLU A 148 5.92 -0.64 12.81
CA GLU A 148 7.06 0.28 12.83
C GLU A 148 6.73 1.62 12.17
N VAL A 149 5.89 1.62 11.13
CA VAL A 149 5.55 2.82 10.37
C VAL A 149 4.17 3.40 10.70
N ALA A 150 3.30 2.64 11.34
CA ALA A 150 1.92 3.05 11.56
C ALA A 150 1.76 4.00 12.73
N ASP A 151 1.02 5.08 12.51
CA ASP A 151 0.55 5.97 13.59
C ASP A 151 -0.76 5.44 14.18
N ARG A 152 -1.57 4.73 13.37
CA ARG A 152 -2.85 4.15 13.78
C ARG A 152 -3.03 2.77 13.16
N ILE A 153 -3.75 1.90 13.87
CA ILE A 153 -4.11 0.56 13.42
C ILE A 153 -5.63 0.45 13.42
N VAL A 154 -6.20 0.06 12.28
CA VAL A 154 -7.65 -0.08 12.11
C VAL A 154 -7.96 -1.47 11.57
N ALA A 155 -8.85 -2.19 12.26
CA ALA A 155 -9.31 -3.51 11.84
C ALA A 155 -10.57 -3.42 10.97
#